data_ea06e073b57fe91708813d34db2f4cc7
#
_entry.id   ea06e073b57fe91708813d34db2f4cc7
#
_cell.length_a   1.000
_cell.length_b   1.000
_cell.length_c   1.000
_cell.angle_alpha   90.00
_cell.angle_beta   90.00
_cell.angle_gamma   90.00
#
_symmetry.space_group_name_H-M   'P 1'
#
loop_
_entity.id
_entity.type
_entity.pdbx_description
1 polymer ?
#
loop_
_entity_poly.entity_id
_entity_poly.type
_entity_poly.pdbx_seq_one_letter_code
_entity_poly.pdbx_strand_id
1 'polypeptide(L)'
;ENKEFERFGQPDDILSTSDMFLEVREGKDVKIDEDVFIRARLMDMLFGDWDRHSDQWRWAEFEQEDGSKLYKSIPRDRDQDFPKYDGIAVNLLKFGVPDFRPMQDYGPDIKSVKWLNRDGFTLDKAFINEADWEDWKAQAEFIQNRLTDETIDQAFATLPQDTQDETIEEIKASLKARRDNLVDITKRYYDYFKKFETVIGTED
;
A
#
# COMPACT_ATOMS: atom_id res chain seq x y z
N GLU A 1 29.75 2.55 4.74
CA GLU A 1 28.58 2.81 3.84
C GLU A 1 27.45 1.86 4.27
N ASN A 2 26.29 2.43 4.52
CA ASN A 2 25.16 1.66 5.05
C ASN A 2 24.44 0.99 3.86
N LYS A 3 24.55 -0.35 3.75
CA LYS A 3 23.90 -1.13 2.66
C LYS A 3 22.37 -0.94 2.57
N GLU A 4 21.75 -0.54 3.68
CA GLU A 4 20.32 -0.21 3.71
C GLU A 4 20.04 1.05 2.89
N PHE A 5 20.88 2.07 2.99
CA PHE A 5 20.74 3.31 2.23
C PHE A 5 20.91 3.10 0.72
N GLU A 6 21.85 2.22 0.31
CA GLU A 6 22.01 1.87 -1.11
C GLU A 6 20.71 1.29 -1.71
N ARG A 7 20.01 0.42 -0.96
CA ARG A 7 18.76 -0.21 -1.40
C ARG A 7 17.65 0.78 -1.68
N PHE A 8 17.62 1.90 -0.96
CA PHE A 8 16.57 2.93 -1.06
C PHE A 8 17.00 4.19 -1.82
N GLY A 9 18.08 4.11 -2.62
CA GLY A 9 18.55 5.18 -3.48
C GLY A 9 19.43 6.20 -2.75
N GLN A 10 20.14 5.77 -1.69
CA GLN A 10 21.05 6.58 -0.88
C GLN A 10 20.36 7.83 -0.28
N PRO A 11 19.29 7.67 0.54
CA PRO A 11 18.68 8.79 1.23
C PRO A 11 19.64 9.40 2.26
N ASP A 12 19.39 10.65 2.62
CA ASP A 12 20.14 11.35 3.67
C ASP A 12 19.81 10.76 5.05
N ASP A 13 18.55 10.35 5.27
CA ASP A 13 18.11 9.65 6.49
C ASP A 13 16.92 8.70 6.21
N ILE A 14 16.59 7.84 7.18
CA ILE A 14 15.40 6.98 7.17
C ILE A 14 14.66 7.14 8.49
N LEU A 15 13.51 7.78 8.44
CA LEU A 15 12.73 8.15 9.61
C LEU A 15 11.53 7.21 9.85
N SER A 16 11.07 7.17 11.10
CA SER A 16 9.73 6.64 11.40
C SER A 16 8.65 7.65 10.99
N THR A 17 7.39 7.18 10.90
CA THR A 17 6.26 8.09 10.62
C THR A 17 6.10 9.15 11.70
N SER A 18 6.34 8.81 12.96
CA SER A 18 6.27 9.76 14.08
C SER A 18 7.35 10.83 14.00
N ASP A 19 8.58 10.46 13.65
CA ASP A 19 9.70 11.40 13.54
C ASP A 19 9.48 12.35 12.34
N MET A 20 9.01 11.82 11.20
CA MET A 20 8.64 12.64 10.04
C MET A 20 7.54 13.66 10.39
N PHE A 21 6.49 13.27 11.14
CA PHE A 21 5.49 14.22 11.61
C PHE A 21 6.03 15.28 12.57
N LEU A 22 7.04 14.96 13.38
CA LEU A 22 7.72 15.97 14.21
C LEU A 22 8.40 17.03 13.35
N GLU A 23 9.05 16.66 12.26
CA GLU A 23 9.66 17.60 11.31
C GLU A 23 8.64 18.55 10.68
N VAL A 24 7.48 18.02 10.28
CA VAL A 24 6.36 18.84 9.79
C VAL A 24 5.93 19.85 10.86
N ARG A 25 5.81 19.44 12.13
CA ARG A 25 5.42 20.32 13.24
C ARG A 25 6.47 21.39 13.56
N GLU A 26 7.75 21.11 13.31
CA GLU A 26 8.85 22.07 13.46
C GLU A 26 8.89 23.10 12.32
N GLY A 27 7.98 23.02 11.36
CA GLY A 27 7.87 23.98 10.27
C GLY A 27 8.86 23.74 9.12
N LYS A 28 9.42 22.54 9.02
CA LYS A 28 10.25 22.15 7.88
C LYS A 28 9.37 21.99 6.65
N ASP A 29 9.87 22.42 5.49
CA ASP A 29 9.17 22.20 4.21
C ASP A 29 9.33 20.74 3.80
N VAL A 30 8.28 19.97 4.07
CA VAL A 30 8.22 18.53 3.84
C VAL A 30 7.28 18.21 2.70
N LYS A 31 7.77 17.46 1.72
CA LYS A 31 7.00 16.95 0.58
C LYS A 31 7.01 15.41 0.61
N ILE A 32 5.88 14.81 0.31
CA ILE A 32 5.77 13.36 0.13
C ILE A 32 5.79 13.07 -1.38
N ASP A 33 6.55 12.06 -1.78
CA ASP A 33 6.47 11.49 -3.12
C ASP A 33 5.16 10.66 -3.20
N GLU A 34 4.06 11.34 -3.59
CA GLU A 34 2.72 10.74 -3.62
C GLU A 34 2.66 9.55 -4.57
N ASP A 35 3.36 9.60 -5.70
CA ASP A 35 3.43 8.51 -6.68
C ASP A 35 4.01 7.23 -6.06
N VAL A 36 5.11 7.37 -5.33
CA VAL A 36 5.75 6.24 -4.64
C VAL A 36 4.84 5.72 -3.54
N PHE A 37 4.16 6.60 -2.80
CA PHE A 37 3.25 6.20 -1.73
C PHE A 37 2.00 5.50 -2.28
N ILE A 38 1.34 6.06 -3.30
CA ILE A 38 0.22 5.44 -4.00
C ILE A 38 0.60 4.05 -4.51
N ARG A 39 1.75 3.94 -5.17
CA ARG A 39 2.25 2.64 -5.67
C ARG A 39 2.41 1.61 -4.56
N ALA A 40 2.95 2.01 -3.41
CA ALA A 40 3.08 1.13 -2.26
C ALA A 40 1.70 0.69 -1.73
N ARG A 41 0.72 1.60 -1.65
CA ARG A 41 -0.66 1.30 -1.25
C ARG A 41 -1.37 0.36 -2.24
N LEU A 42 -1.13 0.53 -3.54
CA LEU A 42 -1.66 -0.38 -4.56
C LEU A 42 -1.05 -1.79 -4.44
N MET A 43 0.22 -1.90 -4.09
CA MET A 43 0.85 -3.19 -3.79
C MET A 43 0.25 -3.85 -2.55
N ASP A 44 -0.07 -3.09 -1.49
CA ASP A 44 -0.78 -3.61 -0.32
C ASP A 44 -2.14 -4.20 -0.71
N MET A 45 -2.91 -3.48 -1.54
CA MET A 45 -4.18 -3.98 -2.07
C MET A 45 -4.00 -5.22 -2.94
N LEU A 46 -2.96 -5.25 -3.76
CA LEU A 46 -2.67 -6.38 -4.64
C LEU A 46 -2.38 -7.65 -3.83
N PHE A 47 -1.61 -7.55 -2.76
CA PHE A 47 -1.25 -8.68 -1.88
C PHE A 47 -2.31 -8.98 -0.82
N GLY A 48 -3.23 -8.04 -0.58
CA GLY A 48 -4.29 -8.19 0.44
C GLY A 48 -3.85 -7.83 1.84
N ASP A 49 -2.75 -7.09 1.96
CA ASP A 49 -2.22 -6.59 3.22
C ASP A 49 -3.14 -5.48 3.78
N TRP A 50 -3.86 -5.79 4.83
CA TRP A 50 -4.82 -4.88 5.47
C TRP A 50 -4.23 -4.12 6.65
N ASP A 51 -3.12 -4.61 7.25
CA ASP A 51 -2.55 -4.08 8.47
C ASP A 51 -1.51 -2.98 8.18
N ARG A 52 -1.95 -1.86 7.58
CA ARG A 52 -1.10 -0.78 7.11
C ARG A 52 -1.16 0.48 7.97
N HIS A 53 -1.08 0.29 9.30
CA HIS A 53 -1.01 1.41 10.25
C HIS A 53 0.35 2.15 10.21
N SER A 54 0.49 3.23 10.97
CA SER A 54 1.64 4.15 10.90
C SER A 54 3.00 3.49 11.16
N ASP A 55 3.08 2.47 12.03
CA ASP A 55 4.34 1.81 12.37
C ASP A 55 4.86 0.89 11.26
N GLN A 56 3.99 0.55 10.29
CA GLN A 56 4.33 -0.27 9.12
C GLN A 56 5.08 0.53 8.04
N TRP A 57 5.49 1.74 8.32
CA TRP A 57 6.15 2.61 7.38
C TRP A 57 7.47 3.16 7.91
N ARG A 58 8.41 3.37 6.98
CA ARG A 58 9.59 4.22 7.13
C ARG A 58 9.62 5.18 5.94
N TRP A 59 10.37 6.24 6.11
CA TRP A 59 10.43 7.34 5.15
C TRP A 59 11.88 7.64 4.83
N ALA A 60 12.26 7.39 3.57
CA ALA A 60 13.56 7.76 3.03
C ALA A 60 13.56 9.27 2.76
N GLU A 61 14.40 10.00 3.45
CA GLU A 61 14.56 11.44 3.32
C GLU A 61 15.57 11.78 2.23
N PHE A 62 15.22 12.75 1.38
CA PHE A 62 16.12 13.33 0.38
C PHE A 62 16.07 14.84 0.49
N GLU A 63 17.17 15.45 0.93
CA GLU A 63 17.31 16.90 0.96
C GLU A 63 17.39 17.44 -0.48
N GLN A 64 16.60 18.48 -0.78
CA GLN A 64 16.53 19.11 -2.09
C GLN A 64 17.45 20.35 -2.13
N GLU A 65 17.83 20.79 -3.34
CA GLU A 65 18.68 21.97 -3.53
C GLU A 65 18.09 23.27 -2.94
N ASP A 66 16.75 23.35 -2.84
CA ASP A 66 16.04 24.50 -2.24
C ASP A 66 15.92 24.42 -0.70
N GLY A 67 16.46 23.38 -0.09
CA GLY A 67 16.38 23.12 1.35
C GLY A 67 15.08 22.43 1.79
N SER A 68 14.16 22.13 0.90
CA SER A 68 13.00 21.29 1.20
C SER A 68 13.40 19.82 1.32
N LYS A 69 12.55 19.01 1.96
CA LYS A 69 12.78 17.58 2.13
C LYS A 69 11.72 16.78 1.38
N LEU A 70 12.18 15.87 0.52
CA LEU A 70 11.32 14.90 -0.17
C LEU A 70 11.36 13.56 0.56
N TYR A 71 10.22 13.06 0.97
CA TYR A 71 10.09 11.75 1.61
C TYR A 71 9.50 10.72 0.67
N LYS A 72 10.19 9.56 0.54
CA LYS A 72 9.69 8.38 -0.18
C LYS A 72 9.33 7.29 0.81
N SER A 73 8.16 6.72 0.65
CA SER A 73 7.65 5.68 1.53
C SER A 73 8.39 4.36 1.37
N ILE A 74 8.71 3.73 2.50
CA ILE A 74 9.27 2.38 2.59
C ILE A 74 8.28 1.53 3.39
N PRO A 75 7.50 0.67 2.73
CA PRO A 75 6.61 -0.26 3.43
C PRO A 75 7.43 -1.33 4.17
N ARG A 76 7.01 -1.65 5.40
CA ARG A 76 7.61 -2.68 6.24
C ARG A 76 6.55 -3.70 6.61
N ASP A 77 7.01 -4.82 7.16
CA ASP A 77 6.18 -5.84 7.80
C ASP A 77 4.97 -6.24 6.94
N ARG A 78 5.18 -7.19 6.05
CA ARG A 78 4.14 -7.71 5.14
C ARG A 78 3.71 -9.12 5.55
N ASP A 79 3.60 -9.35 6.85
CA ASP A 79 3.21 -10.65 7.40
C ASP A 79 1.73 -10.98 7.18
N GLN A 80 0.91 -10.00 6.80
CA GLN A 80 -0.50 -10.16 6.45
C GLN A 80 -0.76 -10.34 4.95
N ASP A 81 0.28 -10.53 4.12
CA ASP A 81 0.13 -10.79 2.69
C ASP A 81 -0.55 -12.16 2.43
N PHE A 82 -1.41 -12.22 1.43
CA PHE A 82 -2.14 -13.42 1.00
C PHE A 82 -2.95 -14.11 2.11
N PRO A 83 -3.76 -13.38 2.89
CA PRO A 83 -4.41 -13.92 4.07
C PRO A 83 -5.47 -14.96 3.73
N LYS A 84 -5.51 -16.06 4.50
CA LYS A 84 -6.54 -17.09 4.42
C LYS A 84 -7.20 -17.26 5.79
N TYR A 85 -8.42 -16.77 5.92
CA TYR A 85 -9.19 -16.83 7.16
C TYR A 85 -10.33 -17.86 7.05
N ASP A 86 -9.99 -19.11 6.74
CA ASP A 86 -10.93 -20.20 6.53
C ASP A 86 -11.43 -20.78 7.88
N GLY A 87 -12.44 -20.15 8.44
CA GLY A 87 -13.08 -20.66 9.65
C GLY A 87 -14.47 -20.08 9.87
N ILE A 88 -15.45 -20.93 10.23
CA ILE A 88 -16.82 -20.50 10.54
C ILE A 88 -16.82 -19.45 11.66
N ALA A 89 -15.95 -19.63 12.66
CA ALA A 89 -15.82 -18.72 13.80
C ALA A 89 -15.34 -17.32 13.36
N VAL A 90 -14.34 -17.24 12.48
CA VAL A 90 -13.82 -15.97 11.96
C VAL A 90 -14.89 -15.23 11.13
N ASN A 91 -15.64 -15.94 10.30
CA ASN A 91 -16.73 -15.35 9.53
C ASN A 91 -17.86 -14.82 10.42
N LEU A 92 -18.16 -15.50 11.53
CA LEU A 92 -19.12 -15.04 12.52
C LEU A 92 -18.64 -13.76 13.24
N LEU A 93 -17.34 -13.70 13.58
CA LEU A 93 -16.72 -12.52 14.20
C LEU A 93 -16.73 -11.31 13.27
N LYS A 94 -16.40 -11.50 11.97
CA LYS A 94 -16.49 -10.43 10.94
C LYS A 94 -17.89 -9.81 10.85
N PHE A 95 -18.93 -10.60 11.09
CA PHE A 95 -20.31 -10.11 11.06
C PHE A 95 -20.67 -9.28 12.29
N GLY A 96 -20.23 -9.72 13.49
CA GLY A 96 -20.60 -9.12 14.77
C GLY A 96 -19.65 -8.02 15.26
N VAL A 97 -18.37 -8.05 14.87
CA VAL A 97 -17.32 -7.15 15.36
C VAL A 97 -16.66 -6.41 14.20
N PRO A 98 -16.84 -5.07 14.11
CA PRO A 98 -16.29 -4.28 13.00
C PRO A 98 -14.78 -4.39 12.80
N ASP A 99 -14.03 -4.65 13.88
CA ASP A 99 -12.56 -4.72 13.83
C ASP A 99 -12.03 -5.93 13.03
N PHE A 100 -12.84 -6.96 12.83
CA PHE A 100 -12.48 -8.12 12.00
C PHE A 100 -12.84 -7.96 10.51
N ARG A 101 -13.51 -6.86 10.11
CA ARG A 101 -13.92 -6.62 8.73
C ARG A 101 -12.76 -6.40 7.73
N PRO A 102 -11.59 -5.86 8.12
CA PRO A 102 -10.43 -5.79 7.25
C PRO A 102 -9.89 -7.17 6.85
N MET A 103 -10.02 -8.16 7.71
CA MET A 103 -9.53 -9.53 7.52
C MET A 103 -10.34 -10.25 6.42
N GLN A 104 -10.09 -9.91 5.16
CA GLN A 104 -10.71 -10.54 4.00
C GLN A 104 -9.85 -11.71 3.49
N ASP A 105 -10.51 -12.80 3.08
CA ASP A 105 -9.77 -13.90 2.45
C ASP A 105 -9.18 -13.42 1.13
N TYR A 106 -7.94 -13.83 0.85
CA TYR A 106 -7.29 -13.55 -0.42
C TYR A 106 -8.02 -14.29 -1.56
N GLY A 107 -8.16 -13.61 -2.68
CA GLY A 107 -8.84 -14.15 -3.85
C GLY A 107 -8.66 -13.24 -5.05
N PRO A 108 -9.25 -13.57 -6.21
CA PRO A 108 -9.02 -12.87 -7.48
C PRO A 108 -9.52 -11.42 -7.51
N ASP A 109 -10.36 -11.03 -6.55
CA ASP A 109 -10.82 -9.63 -6.39
C ASP A 109 -10.89 -9.25 -4.91
N ILE A 110 -11.04 -7.96 -4.64
CA ILE A 110 -11.18 -7.40 -3.29
C ILE A 110 -12.67 -7.21 -3.01
N LYS A 111 -13.20 -7.93 -2.03
CA LYS A 111 -14.63 -7.86 -1.63
C LYS A 111 -15.03 -6.47 -1.18
N SER A 112 -14.16 -5.78 -0.44
CA SER A 112 -14.40 -4.42 0.03
C SER A 112 -13.10 -3.64 0.14
N VAL A 113 -12.86 -2.73 -0.79
CA VAL A 113 -11.70 -1.83 -0.78
C VAL A 113 -11.70 -0.92 0.46
N LYS A 114 -12.89 -0.52 0.94
CA LYS A 114 -13.04 0.27 2.17
C LYS A 114 -12.47 -0.44 3.39
N TRP A 115 -12.85 -1.70 3.59
CA TRP A 115 -12.45 -2.44 4.78
C TRP A 115 -11.01 -2.90 4.71
N LEU A 116 -10.53 -3.30 3.53
CA LEU A 116 -9.12 -3.66 3.34
C LEU A 116 -8.18 -2.50 3.68
N ASN A 117 -8.54 -1.28 3.32
CA ASN A 117 -7.69 -0.10 3.50
C ASN A 117 -7.98 0.70 4.79
N ARG A 118 -8.82 0.17 5.71
CA ARG A 118 -9.26 0.90 6.91
C ARG A 118 -8.10 1.45 7.73
N ASP A 119 -7.10 0.63 7.98
CA ASP A 119 -6.01 0.96 8.91
C ASP A 119 -4.99 1.90 8.28
N GLY A 120 -4.81 1.86 6.95
CA GLY A 120 -3.99 2.80 6.18
C GLY A 120 -4.70 4.11 5.81
N PHE A 121 -6.04 4.16 5.88
CA PHE A 121 -6.83 5.27 5.34
C PHE A 121 -6.47 6.65 5.93
N THR A 122 -6.13 6.70 7.22
CA THR A 122 -5.72 7.96 7.87
C THR A 122 -4.42 8.50 7.28
N LEU A 123 -3.46 7.63 6.97
CA LEU A 123 -2.22 8.01 6.31
C LEU A 123 -2.45 8.40 4.85
N ASP A 124 -3.32 7.67 4.14
CA ASP A 124 -3.69 8.00 2.77
C ASP A 124 -4.25 9.43 2.71
N LYS A 125 -5.12 9.80 3.66
CA LYS A 125 -5.67 11.16 3.77
C LYS A 125 -4.66 12.23 4.20
N ALA A 126 -3.61 11.84 4.91
CA ALA A 126 -2.57 12.77 5.34
C ALA A 126 -1.53 13.05 4.24
N PHE A 127 -1.26 12.05 3.39
CA PHE A 127 -0.12 12.08 2.48
C PHE A 127 -0.47 12.17 1.00
N ILE A 128 -1.73 11.90 0.61
CA ILE A 128 -2.18 12.03 -0.78
C ILE A 128 -3.12 13.23 -0.86
N ASN A 129 -2.58 14.35 -1.32
CA ASN A 129 -3.30 15.62 -1.32
C ASN A 129 -3.49 16.19 -2.74
N GLU A 130 -2.50 15.99 -3.63
CA GLU A 130 -2.45 16.59 -4.96
C GLU A 130 -2.86 15.59 -6.05
N ALA A 131 -2.58 14.28 -5.84
CA ALA A 131 -2.80 13.25 -6.84
C ALA A 131 -4.27 13.12 -7.27
N ASP A 132 -4.49 13.21 -8.57
CA ASP A 132 -5.79 12.99 -9.21
C ASP A 132 -5.97 11.54 -9.70
N TRP A 133 -7.06 11.28 -10.43
CA TRP A 133 -7.33 9.94 -10.95
C TRP A 133 -6.25 9.44 -11.94
N GLU A 134 -5.70 10.32 -12.76
CA GLU A 134 -4.72 9.90 -13.77
C GLU A 134 -3.40 9.50 -13.09
N ASP A 135 -3.03 10.14 -11.97
CA ASP A 135 -1.87 9.75 -11.17
C ASP A 135 -2.06 8.36 -10.57
N TRP A 136 -3.20 8.11 -9.91
CA TRP A 136 -3.52 6.80 -9.36
C TRP A 136 -3.54 5.69 -10.43
N LYS A 137 -4.15 5.98 -11.57
CA LYS A 137 -4.21 5.08 -12.71
C LYS A 137 -2.82 4.78 -13.27
N ALA A 138 -1.99 5.81 -13.42
CA ALA A 138 -0.62 5.63 -13.90
C ALA A 138 0.19 4.70 -12.99
N GLN A 139 0.02 4.77 -11.66
CA GLN A 139 0.69 3.85 -10.74
C GLN A 139 0.14 2.42 -10.85
N ALA A 140 -1.16 2.24 -11.06
CA ALA A 140 -1.75 0.93 -11.30
C ALA A 140 -1.21 0.30 -12.60
N GLU A 141 -1.19 1.06 -13.69
CA GLU A 141 -0.65 0.62 -14.98
C GLU A 141 0.87 0.33 -14.89
N PHE A 142 1.61 1.12 -14.12
CA PHE A 142 3.02 0.85 -13.86
C PHE A 142 3.24 -0.52 -13.22
N ILE A 143 2.42 -0.88 -12.22
CA ILE A 143 2.48 -2.20 -11.58
C ILE A 143 2.09 -3.29 -12.58
N GLN A 144 0.98 -3.13 -13.32
CA GLN A 144 0.50 -4.11 -14.29
C GLN A 144 1.59 -4.42 -15.34
N ASN A 145 2.26 -3.41 -15.86
CA ASN A 145 3.26 -3.55 -16.90
C ASN A 145 4.55 -4.24 -16.41
N ARG A 146 4.85 -4.18 -15.11
CA ARG A 146 6.08 -4.75 -14.54
C ARG A 146 5.88 -6.11 -13.87
N LEU A 147 4.70 -6.34 -13.33
CA LEU A 147 4.37 -7.60 -12.67
C LEU A 147 3.77 -8.58 -13.70
N THR A 148 4.61 -9.03 -14.65
CA THR A 148 4.20 -9.99 -15.68
C THR A 148 3.95 -11.39 -15.09
N ASP A 149 3.32 -12.27 -15.86
CA ASP A 149 3.12 -13.66 -15.45
C ASP A 149 4.45 -14.33 -15.14
N GLU A 150 5.47 -14.09 -15.98
CA GLU A 150 6.81 -14.63 -15.79
C GLU A 150 7.45 -14.12 -14.49
N THR A 151 7.27 -12.84 -14.16
CA THR A 151 7.78 -12.25 -12.90
C THR A 151 7.13 -12.90 -11.69
N ILE A 152 5.80 -13.10 -11.73
CA ILE A 152 5.05 -13.78 -10.67
C ILE A 152 5.54 -15.23 -10.55
N ASP A 153 5.57 -15.98 -11.64
CA ASP A 153 5.96 -17.39 -11.64
C ASP A 153 7.40 -17.58 -11.14
N GLN A 154 8.33 -16.71 -11.56
CA GLN A 154 9.71 -16.72 -11.07
C GLN A 154 9.81 -16.42 -9.57
N ALA A 155 9.04 -15.45 -9.06
CA ALA A 155 9.05 -15.13 -7.65
C ALA A 155 8.58 -16.33 -6.80
N PHE A 156 7.49 -16.98 -7.17
CA PHE A 156 6.98 -18.15 -6.47
C PHE A 156 7.88 -19.40 -6.65
N ALA A 157 8.60 -19.53 -7.76
CA ALA A 157 9.57 -20.60 -7.97
C ALA A 157 10.76 -20.56 -6.99
N THR A 158 11.00 -19.44 -6.31
CA THR A 158 12.03 -19.32 -5.27
C THR A 158 11.63 -19.93 -3.94
N LEU A 159 10.36 -20.25 -3.74
CA LEU A 159 9.88 -20.90 -2.53
C LEU A 159 10.41 -22.32 -2.43
N PRO A 160 10.62 -22.84 -1.20
CA PRO A 160 11.02 -24.24 -0.98
C PRO A 160 10.06 -25.22 -1.68
N GLN A 161 10.59 -26.33 -2.20
CA GLN A 161 9.80 -27.26 -3.00
C GLN A 161 8.69 -27.94 -2.20
N ASP A 162 8.86 -28.11 -0.90
CA ASP A 162 7.88 -28.69 0.02
C ASP A 162 6.72 -27.75 0.36
N THR A 163 6.83 -26.47 0.02
CA THR A 163 5.75 -25.47 0.15
C THR A 163 4.97 -25.24 -1.14
N GLN A 164 5.42 -25.81 -2.26
CA GLN A 164 4.78 -25.66 -3.58
C GLN A 164 3.61 -26.63 -3.72
N ASP A 165 2.47 -26.27 -3.19
CA ASP A 165 1.24 -27.04 -3.20
C ASP A 165 0.11 -26.32 -3.99
N GLU A 166 -1.09 -26.91 -3.94
CA GLU A 166 -2.27 -26.35 -4.57
C GLU A 166 -2.61 -24.94 -4.05
N THR A 167 -2.30 -24.62 -2.80
CA THR A 167 -2.55 -23.29 -2.21
C THR A 167 -1.70 -22.23 -2.88
N ILE A 168 -0.45 -22.54 -3.21
CA ILE A 168 0.44 -21.63 -3.94
C ILE A 168 -0.09 -21.35 -5.35
N GLU A 169 -0.62 -22.35 -6.04
CA GLU A 169 -1.21 -22.15 -7.37
C GLU A 169 -2.50 -21.31 -7.31
N GLU A 170 -3.32 -21.46 -6.26
CA GLU A 170 -4.48 -20.61 -6.01
C GLU A 170 -4.08 -19.16 -5.74
N ILE A 171 -3.03 -18.93 -4.95
CA ILE A 171 -2.49 -17.59 -4.66
C ILE A 171 -1.96 -16.94 -5.94
N LYS A 172 -1.17 -17.66 -6.73
CA LYS A 172 -0.64 -17.18 -8.00
C LYS A 172 -1.75 -16.78 -8.97
N ALA A 173 -2.75 -17.64 -9.13
CA ALA A 173 -3.90 -17.37 -10.00
C ALA A 173 -4.66 -16.12 -9.51
N SER A 174 -4.87 -15.98 -8.21
CA SER A 174 -5.53 -14.82 -7.61
C SER A 174 -4.72 -13.55 -7.78
N LEU A 175 -3.39 -13.62 -7.62
CA LEU A 175 -2.48 -12.48 -7.82
C LEU A 175 -2.50 -11.99 -9.26
N LYS A 176 -2.44 -12.90 -10.24
CA LYS A 176 -2.55 -12.58 -11.67
C LYS A 176 -3.88 -11.92 -11.99
N ALA A 177 -4.98 -12.46 -11.48
CA ALA A 177 -6.31 -11.89 -11.68
C ALA A 177 -6.45 -10.50 -11.04
N ARG A 178 -5.94 -10.27 -9.80
CA ARG A 178 -5.92 -8.95 -9.17
C ARG A 178 -5.09 -7.95 -9.96
N ARG A 179 -3.90 -8.36 -10.42
CA ARG A 179 -3.06 -7.52 -11.25
C ARG A 179 -3.79 -7.09 -12.53
N ASP A 180 -4.43 -8.02 -13.24
CA ASP A 180 -5.16 -7.72 -14.46
C ASP A 180 -6.32 -6.75 -14.22
N ASN A 181 -6.91 -6.81 -13.04
CA ASN A 181 -8.03 -5.96 -12.61
C ASN A 181 -7.61 -4.75 -11.76
N LEU A 182 -6.28 -4.46 -11.66
CA LEU A 182 -5.76 -3.50 -10.69
C LEU A 182 -6.28 -2.08 -10.93
N VAL A 183 -6.45 -1.66 -12.18
CA VAL A 183 -7.02 -0.33 -12.50
C VAL A 183 -8.44 -0.18 -11.97
N ASP A 184 -9.30 -1.21 -12.11
CA ASP A 184 -10.66 -1.19 -11.55
C ASP A 184 -10.64 -1.19 -10.01
N ILE A 185 -9.80 -2.02 -9.40
CA ILE A 185 -9.59 -2.03 -7.94
C ILE A 185 -9.17 -0.65 -7.46
N THR A 186 -8.22 -0.02 -8.15
CA THR A 186 -7.72 1.33 -7.86
C THR A 186 -8.85 2.35 -7.98
N LYS A 187 -9.67 2.28 -9.04
CA LYS A 187 -10.81 3.19 -9.24
C LYS A 187 -11.83 3.10 -8.11
N ARG A 188 -12.15 1.90 -7.67
CA ARG A 188 -13.08 1.68 -6.53
C ARG A 188 -12.54 2.29 -5.24
N TYR A 189 -11.23 2.19 -5.01
CA TYR A 189 -10.62 2.80 -3.82
C TYR A 189 -10.51 4.32 -3.96
N TYR A 190 -10.09 4.84 -5.11
CA TYR A 190 -10.06 6.27 -5.40
C TYR A 190 -11.42 6.93 -5.20
N ASP A 191 -12.50 6.33 -5.74
CA ASP A 191 -13.85 6.84 -5.57
C ASP A 191 -14.32 6.83 -4.10
N TYR A 192 -13.86 5.85 -3.32
CA TYR A 192 -14.10 5.85 -1.88
C TYR A 192 -13.31 6.96 -1.17
N PHE A 193 -12.02 7.10 -1.49
CA PHE A 193 -11.11 8.09 -0.93
C PHE A 193 -11.61 9.53 -1.17
N LYS A 194 -12.00 9.85 -2.38
CA LYS A 194 -12.49 11.19 -2.77
C LYS A 194 -13.78 11.61 -2.05
N LYS A 195 -14.59 10.69 -1.54
CA LYS A 195 -15.78 11.03 -0.72
C LYS A 195 -15.44 11.76 0.57
N PHE A 196 -14.21 11.67 1.04
CA PHE A 196 -13.73 12.26 2.28
C PHE A 196 -12.74 13.40 2.03
N GLU A 197 -12.66 13.88 0.80
CA GLU A 197 -11.86 15.06 0.48
C GLU A 197 -12.49 16.27 1.17
N THR A 198 -11.72 16.90 2.05
CA THR A 198 -12.16 18.12 2.72
C THR A 198 -11.81 19.29 1.81
N VAL A 199 -12.81 19.93 1.23
CA VAL A 199 -12.63 21.22 0.55
C VAL A 199 -12.43 22.26 1.64
N ILE A 200 -11.21 22.69 1.85
CA ILE A 200 -10.92 23.86 2.68
C ILE A 200 -11.28 25.07 1.79
N GLY A 201 -12.47 25.62 2.00
CA GLY A 201 -12.86 26.89 1.37
C GLY A 201 -11.94 27.99 1.89
N THR A 202 -11.19 28.65 1.02
CA THR A 202 -10.61 29.95 1.32
C THR A 202 -11.77 30.94 1.35
N GLU A 203 -12.03 31.56 2.51
CA GLU A 203 -12.86 32.76 2.57
C GLU A 203 -12.08 33.87 1.87
N ASP A 204 -12.54 34.28 0.68
CA ASP A 204 -12.15 35.52 0.03
C ASP A 204 -12.82 36.74 0.71
#